data_2a89930dc1710698c7db432db483f931
#
_entry.id   2a89930dc1710698c7db432db483f931
#
_cell.length_a   1.000
_cell.length_b   1.000
_cell.length_c   1.000
_cell.angle_alpha   90.00
_cell.angle_beta   90.00
_cell.angle_gamma   90.00
#
_symmetry.space_group_name_H-M   'P 1'
#
loop_
_entity.id
_entity.type
_entity.pdbx_description
1 polymer ?
#
loop_
_entity_poly.entity_id
_entity_poly.type
_entity_poly.pdbx_seq_one_letter_code
_entity_poly.pdbx_strand_id
1 'polypeptide(L)'
;MAGQFHDWKADVDAIRRLLMSEWGPIGCGVPQDEYDSYIPAIYRLLQARVSVEELASHLEEIETKQIGLPARPEVNRRVAEMLLDVMQVP
;
A
#
# COMPACT_ATOMS: atom_id res chain seq x y z
N MET A 1 -21.98 0.79 18.15
CA MET A 1 -21.85 0.61 16.82
C MET A 1 -20.66 -0.07 16.36
N ALA A 2 -20.65 -1.28 16.67
CA ALA A 2 -19.53 -2.11 16.31
C ALA A 2 -19.30 -2.12 14.83
N GLY A 3 -20.33 -2.05 14.05
CA GLY A 3 -20.20 -2.11 12.61
C GLY A 3 -19.43 -0.98 11.99
N GLN A 4 -19.12 0.03 12.77
CA GLN A 4 -18.38 1.14 12.25
C GLN A 4 -16.91 1.00 12.37
N PHE A 5 -16.47 0.03 13.13
CA PHE A 5 -15.05 -0.15 13.31
C PHE A 5 -14.53 -1.02 12.21
N HIS A 6 -13.52 -0.52 11.53
CA HIS A 6 -12.75 -1.36 10.66
C HIS A 6 -11.85 -2.21 11.53
N ASP A 7 -11.76 -3.46 11.21
CA ASP A 7 -10.78 -4.30 11.83
C ASP A 7 -9.44 -3.90 11.22
N TRP A 8 -8.71 -3.08 11.93
CA TRP A 8 -7.46 -2.58 11.38
C TRP A 8 -6.47 -3.71 11.08
N LYS A 9 -6.59 -4.81 11.77
CA LYS A 9 -5.75 -5.97 11.47
C LYS A 9 -6.09 -6.54 10.11
N ALA A 10 -7.38 -6.61 9.79
CA ALA A 10 -7.80 -7.10 8.49
C ALA A 10 -7.37 -6.13 7.41
N ASP A 11 -7.46 -4.83 7.68
CA ASP A 11 -7.03 -3.82 6.72
C ASP A 11 -5.54 -3.92 6.47
N VAL A 12 -4.76 -4.02 7.54
CA VAL A 12 -3.31 -4.15 7.41
C VAL A 12 -2.95 -5.41 6.64
N ASP A 13 -3.65 -6.48 6.91
CA ASP A 13 -3.41 -7.75 6.24
C ASP A 13 -3.70 -7.63 4.75
N ALA A 14 -4.80 -6.97 4.41
CA ALA A 14 -5.16 -6.76 3.01
C ALA A 14 -4.12 -5.91 2.29
N ILE A 15 -3.65 -4.87 2.95
CA ILE A 15 -2.61 -4.02 2.38
C ILE A 15 -1.34 -4.83 2.17
N ARG A 16 -0.95 -5.62 3.15
CA ARG A 16 0.25 -6.44 3.04
C ARG A 16 0.15 -7.40 1.85
N ARG A 17 -0.99 -8.05 1.70
CA ARG A 17 -1.18 -9.00 0.61
C ARG A 17 -1.09 -8.30 -0.73
N LEU A 18 -1.69 -7.13 -0.85
CA LEU A 18 -1.63 -6.37 -2.08
C LEU A 18 -0.21 -5.97 -2.40
N LEU A 19 0.52 -5.49 -1.41
CA LEU A 19 1.89 -5.09 -1.63
C LEU A 19 2.75 -6.28 -2.06
N MET A 20 2.53 -7.42 -1.46
CA MET A 20 3.33 -8.59 -1.77
C MET A 20 3.00 -9.19 -3.12
N SER A 21 1.72 -9.19 -3.48
CA SER A 21 1.30 -9.86 -4.71
C SER A 21 1.26 -8.95 -5.91
N GLU A 22 0.86 -7.69 -5.72
CA GLU A 22 0.66 -6.80 -6.86
C GLU A 22 1.77 -5.79 -7.02
N TRP A 23 2.30 -5.32 -5.92
CA TRP A 23 3.37 -4.34 -5.97
C TRP A 23 4.72 -5.01 -6.14
N GLY A 24 5.09 -5.88 -5.22
CA GLY A 24 6.25 -6.73 -5.28
C GLY A 24 7.49 -6.11 -5.91
N PRO A 25 7.90 -4.90 -5.50
CA PRO A 25 8.97 -4.21 -6.22
C PRO A 25 10.28 -4.96 -6.19
N ILE A 26 10.45 -5.77 -5.19
CA ILE A 26 11.72 -6.46 -5.02
C ILE A 26 11.62 -7.90 -5.49
N GLY A 27 10.43 -8.32 -5.88
CA GLY A 27 10.25 -9.70 -6.30
C GLY A 27 10.39 -10.65 -5.13
N CYS A 28 11.16 -11.67 -5.32
CA CYS A 28 11.37 -12.63 -4.25
C CYS A 28 12.54 -12.18 -3.38
N GLY A 29 12.53 -12.59 -2.13
CA GLY A 29 13.64 -12.33 -1.25
C GLY A 29 13.48 -11.21 -0.27
N VAL A 30 12.37 -10.47 -0.36
CA VAL A 30 12.12 -9.40 0.60
C VAL A 30 11.38 -9.99 1.79
N PRO A 31 11.89 -9.81 2.98
CA PRO A 31 11.16 -10.27 4.16
C PRO A 31 9.83 -9.55 4.28
N GLN A 32 8.86 -10.25 4.80
CA GLN A 32 7.55 -9.68 5.03
C GLN A 32 7.64 -8.44 5.93
N ASP A 33 8.61 -8.44 6.81
CA ASP A 33 8.82 -7.33 7.73
C ASP A 33 9.10 -6.02 7.02
N GLU A 34 9.72 -6.09 5.85
CA GLU A 34 10.01 -4.89 5.09
C GLU A 34 8.73 -4.18 4.69
N TYR A 35 7.76 -4.96 4.21
CA TYR A 35 6.48 -4.37 3.84
C TYR A 35 5.77 -3.82 5.06
N ASP A 36 5.88 -4.50 6.18
CA ASP A 36 5.22 -4.07 7.41
C ASP A 36 5.69 -2.70 7.86
N SER A 37 6.93 -2.35 7.56
CA SER A 37 7.43 -1.04 7.96
C SER A 37 6.83 0.08 7.12
N TYR A 38 6.30 -0.22 5.95
CA TYR A 38 5.70 0.78 5.08
C TYR A 38 4.20 0.93 5.31
N ILE A 39 3.57 -0.07 5.89
CA ILE A 39 2.12 -0.11 5.99
C ILE A 39 1.52 1.01 6.83
N PRO A 40 2.10 1.40 7.97
CA PRO A 40 1.48 2.47 8.76
C PRO A 40 1.28 3.77 7.98
N ALA A 41 2.25 4.17 7.20
CA ALA A 41 2.13 5.39 6.42
C ALA A 41 1.09 5.23 5.31
N ILE A 42 1.10 4.07 4.65
CA ILE A 42 0.13 3.79 3.61
C ILE A 42 -1.29 3.79 4.18
N TYR A 43 -1.46 3.15 5.32
CA TYR A 43 -2.76 3.07 5.97
C TYR A 43 -3.27 4.47 6.31
N ARG A 44 -2.38 5.32 6.81
CA ARG A 44 -2.74 6.69 7.15
C ARG A 44 -3.21 7.46 5.92
N LEU A 45 -2.51 7.28 4.80
CA LEU A 45 -2.91 7.93 3.56
C LEU A 45 -4.27 7.42 3.08
N LEU A 46 -4.50 6.13 3.21
CA LEU A 46 -5.78 5.55 2.82
C LEU A 46 -6.91 6.09 3.69
N GLN A 47 -6.68 6.26 4.96
CA GLN A 47 -7.68 6.83 5.85
C GLN A 47 -7.97 8.28 5.51
N ALA A 48 -6.96 9.00 5.04
CA ALA A 48 -7.12 10.38 4.63
C ALA A 48 -7.76 10.51 3.25
N ARG A 49 -7.95 9.39 2.56
CA ARG A 49 -8.59 9.37 1.23
C ARG A 49 -7.86 10.24 0.23
N VAL A 50 -6.55 10.11 0.22
CA VAL A 50 -5.74 10.85 -0.74
C VAL A 50 -6.05 10.38 -2.15
N SER A 51 -5.62 11.16 -3.13
CA SER A 51 -5.83 10.80 -4.53
C SER A 51 -4.94 9.63 -4.93
N VAL A 52 -5.30 9.00 -6.05
CA VAL A 52 -4.50 7.93 -6.61
C VAL A 52 -3.09 8.41 -6.88
N GLU A 53 -2.96 9.61 -7.43
CA GLU A 53 -1.65 10.16 -7.75
C GLU A 53 -0.80 10.36 -6.51
N GLU A 54 -1.42 10.81 -5.46
CA GLU A 54 -0.72 11.05 -4.22
C GLU A 54 -0.23 9.74 -3.61
N LEU A 55 -1.07 8.74 -3.60
CA LEU A 55 -0.70 7.44 -3.07
C LEU A 55 0.35 6.78 -3.95
N ALA A 56 0.18 6.86 -5.26
CA ALA A 56 1.16 6.31 -6.18
C ALA A 56 2.52 6.97 -6.00
N SER A 57 2.52 8.28 -5.77
CA SER A 57 3.74 9.01 -5.52
C SER A 57 4.44 8.52 -4.26
N HIS A 58 3.66 8.21 -3.24
CA HIS A 58 4.21 7.68 -2.01
C HIS A 58 4.84 6.30 -2.23
N LEU A 59 4.17 5.46 -3.01
CA LEU A 59 4.70 4.14 -3.34
C LEU A 59 6.00 4.27 -4.13
N GLU A 60 6.03 5.21 -5.06
CA GLU A 60 7.23 5.44 -5.84
C GLU A 60 8.39 5.91 -4.96
N GLU A 61 8.09 6.74 -3.99
CA GLU A 61 9.11 7.22 -3.08
C GLU A 61 9.72 6.07 -2.26
N ILE A 62 8.87 5.17 -1.79
CA ILE A 62 9.37 4.00 -1.09
C ILE A 62 10.24 3.18 -2.03
N GLU A 63 9.75 2.97 -3.23
CA GLU A 63 10.44 2.12 -4.20
C GLU A 63 11.82 2.67 -4.55
N THR A 64 11.91 3.96 -4.77
CA THR A 64 13.16 4.54 -5.25
C THR A 64 14.09 4.94 -4.12
N LYS A 65 13.56 5.46 -3.03
CA LYS A 65 14.40 6.00 -1.97
C LYS A 65 14.70 5.02 -0.86
N GLN A 66 13.75 4.19 -0.51
CA GLN A 66 13.97 3.26 0.59
C GLN A 66 14.44 1.90 0.10
N ILE A 67 13.95 1.45 -1.04
CA ILE A 67 14.34 0.16 -1.59
C ILE A 67 15.47 0.32 -2.57
N GLY A 68 15.49 1.43 -3.31
CA GLY A 68 16.58 1.71 -4.24
C GLY A 68 16.37 1.12 -5.62
N LEU A 69 15.13 0.92 -6.02
CA LEU A 69 14.81 0.37 -7.32
C LEU A 69 14.30 1.45 -8.25
N PRO A 70 14.33 1.20 -9.55
CA PRO A 70 13.78 2.17 -10.51
C PRO A 70 12.28 2.32 -10.31
N ALA A 71 11.77 3.52 -10.56
CA ALA A 71 10.36 3.79 -10.43
C ALA A 71 9.56 3.04 -11.50
N ARG A 72 8.37 2.58 -11.09
CA ARG A 72 7.44 1.92 -12.01
C ARG A 72 6.09 2.61 -11.88
N PRO A 73 5.95 3.79 -12.51
CA PRO A 73 4.74 4.60 -12.26
C PRO A 73 3.44 3.89 -12.60
N GLU A 74 3.43 3.07 -13.63
CA GLU A 74 2.21 2.36 -14.00
C GLU A 74 1.80 1.34 -12.95
N VAL A 75 2.77 0.62 -12.45
CA VAL A 75 2.51 -0.37 -11.40
C VAL A 75 2.07 0.35 -10.12
N ASN A 76 2.77 1.41 -9.77
CA ASN A 76 2.45 2.15 -8.56
C ASN A 76 1.04 2.73 -8.63
N ARG A 77 0.64 3.24 -9.79
CA ARG A 77 -0.70 3.77 -9.94
C ARG A 77 -1.74 2.69 -9.80
N ARG A 78 -1.51 1.54 -10.41
CA ARG A 78 -2.44 0.42 -10.34
C ARG A 78 -2.59 -0.07 -8.91
N VAL A 79 -1.48 -0.22 -8.22
CA VAL A 79 -1.52 -0.67 -6.83
C VAL A 79 -2.23 0.35 -5.96
N ALA A 80 -1.98 1.64 -6.21
CA ALA A 80 -2.65 2.69 -5.46
C ALA A 80 -4.16 2.61 -5.66
N GLU A 81 -4.61 2.37 -6.89
CA GLU A 81 -6.02 2.22 -7.17
C GLU A 81 -6.61 1.04 -6.42
N MET A 82 -5.89 -0.07 -6.41
CA MET A 82 -6.35 -1.26 -5.70
C MET A 82 -6.43 -1.03 -4.20
N LEU A 83 -5.44 -0.35 -3.65
CA LEU A 83 -5.44 -0.06 -2.22
C LEU A 83 -6.60 0.82 -1.82
N LEU A 84 -6.85 1.86 -2.61
CA LEU A 84 -7.95 2.75 -2.33
C LEU A 84 -9.29 2.03 -2.44
N ASP A 85 -9.38 1.12 -3.41
CA ASP A 85 -10.60 0.37 -3.61
C ASP A 85 -10.89 -0.56 -2.44
N VAL A 86 -9.85 -1.19 -1.91
CA VAL A 86 -10.00 -2.09 -0.77
C VAL A 86 -10.53 -1.34 0.44
N MET A 87 -10.09 -0.09 0.62
CA MET A 87 -10.47 0.68 1.79
C MET A 87 -11.80 1.39 1.62
N GLN A 88 -12.35 1.38 0.42
CA GLN A 88 -13.65 2.02 0.19
C GLN A 88 -14.75 1.01 0.38
N VAL A 89 -14.95 0.61 1.59
CA VAL A 89 -16.00 -0.35 1.89
C VAL A 89 -17.30 0.40 2.06
N PRO A 90 -18.35 -0.03 1.41
CA PRO A 90 -19.66 0.61 1.53
C PRO A 90 -20.20 0.54 2.94
#